data_761e339bd622dba9dfd2714aafabc139
#
_entry.id   761e339bd622dba9dfd2714aafabc139
#
_cell.length_a   1.000
_cell.length_b   1.000
_cell.length_c   1.000
_cell.angle_alpha   90.00
_cell.angle_beta   90.00
_cell.angle_gamma   90.00
#
_symmetry.space_group_name_H-M   'P 1'
#
loop_
_entity.id
_entity.type
_entity.pdbx_description
1 polymer ?
#
loop_
_entity_poly.entity_id
_entity_poly.type
_entity_poly.pdbx_seq_one_letter_code
_entity_poly.pdbx_strand_id
1 'polypeptide(L)'
;MTIDRDSPVPDVVGVYPAPGKAIPISADASLLALDPLGVTESAWGVFVDAVSSAGVGPTLPVLSVLTSVAPGELTALPGFEELLLWRRIRDEATSGRWGSIVVDCSGYGDPFALVRAPAVLSQIINRLWPRHRRLAAAAERPILAQVSTAVDELDRDCRDVRDLLSDPATTAAHLVVDTGLRGQRQLPRYAALAALSALPVRSVYGNDGTARLPEPGFAELASAVADGFGARTVAVGAAPETLDRVARLRRLGVSFDSPGGNPVGTADTQVSRIAGSGLDALYEMRWHQPLPDPARFGLGRAGDDLLVTISGFRFPVRLPSVLRRCKVAGADWDDDEVRIRFTPDPAVWPERPTA
;
A
#
# COMPACT_ATOMS: atom_id res chain seq x y z
N MET A 1 15.94 -3.82 3.97
CA MET A 1 15.88 -2.43 3.50
C MET A 1 15.32 -1.56 4.57
N THR A 2 15.84 -0.37 4.77
CA THR A 2 15.21 0.67 5.59
C THR A 2 14.89 1.88 4.74
N ILE A 3 13.72 2.49 4.98
CA ILE A 3 13.25 3.72 4.33
C ILE A 3 13.32 4.93 5.28
N ASP A 4 13.62 4.69 6.55
CA ASP A 4 13.79 5.71 7.56
C ASP A 4 15.24 6.22 7.54
N ARG A 5 15.41 7.54 7.47
CA ARG A 5 16.73 8.20 7.52
C ARG A 5 17.40 8.05 8.89
N ASP A 6 16.60 8.01 9.94
CA ASP A 6 17.06 7.91 11.32
C ASP A 6 16.97 6.45 11.85
N SER A 7 16.90 5.47 10.94
CA SER A 7 16.86 4.07 11.32
C SER A 7 18.07 3.67 12.15
N PRO A 8 17.89 3.06 13.33
CA PRO A 8 19.00 2.56 14.14
C PRO A 8 19.67 1.31 13.55
N VAL A 9 19.11 0.73 12.50
CA VAL A 9 19.59 -0.54 11.92
C VAL A 9 21.06 -0.45 11.49
N PRO A 10 21.53 0.60 10.78
CA PRO A 10 22.95 0.70 10.42
C PRO A 10 23.89 0.62 11.61
N ASP A 11 23.57 1.34 12.70
CA ASP A 11 24.38 1.37 13.91
C ASP A 11 24.40 0.00 14.59
N VAL A 12 23.22 -0.63 14.70
CA VAL A 12 23.06 -1.95 15.32
C VAL A 12 23.83 -3.03 14.56
N VAL A 13 23.87 -2.96 13.23
CA VAL A 13 24.62 -3.94 12.40
C VAL A 13 26.07 -3.53 12.15
N GLY A 14 26.49 -2.34 12.60
CA GLY A 14 27.87 -1.85 12.55
C GLY A 14 28.33 -1.47 11.15
N VAL A 15 27.44 -0.92 10.31
CA VAL A 15 27.79 -0.47 8.96
C VAL A 15 27.45 1.00 8.76
N TYR A 16 28.22 1.70 7.93
CA TYR A 16 27.89 3.06 7.51
C TYR A 16 27.01 2.98 6.27
N PRO A 17 25.78 3.49 6.33
CA PRO A 17 24.88 3.45 5.19
C PRO A 17 25.41 4.34 4.05
N ALA A 18 25.41 3.79 2.85
CA ALA A 18 25.56 4.57 1.62
C ALA A 18 24.20 4.60 0.91
N PRO A 19 23.54 5.76 0.82
CA PRO A 19 22.21 5.87 0.25
C PRO A 19 22.11 5.20 -1.13
N GLY A 20 21.08 4.36 -1.31
CA GLY A 20 20.84 3.65 -2.56
C GLY A 20 21.78 2.51 -2.90
N LYS A 21 22.77 2.19 -2.03
CA LYS A 21 23.70 1.06 -2.24
C LYS A 21 23.52 -0.04 -1.22
N ALA A 22 23.50 -1.27 -1.67
CA ALA A 22 23.49 -2.44 -0.79
C ALA A 22 24.88 -2.65 -0.18
N ILE A 23 24.95 -2.69 1.15
CA ILE A 23 26.18 -2.89 1.92
C ILE A 23 26.11 -4.27 2.59
N PRO A 24 27.08 -5.16 2.38
CA PRO A 24 27.09 -6.47 3.03
C PRO A 24 27.22 -6.32 4.55
N ILE A 25 26.36 -7.04 5.29
CA ILE A 25 26.39 -7.16 6.75
C ILE A 25 27.01 -8.51 7.14
N SER A 26 26.74 -9.54 6.35
CA SER A 26 27.27 -10.89 6.50
C SER A 26 27.40 -11.55 5.13
N ALA A 27 27.80 -12.83 5.09
CA ALA A 27 27.85 -13.59 3.84
C ALA A 27 26.50 -13.66 3.11
N ASP A 28 25.40 -13.71 3.87
CA ASP A 28 24.04 -13.94 3.34
C ASP A 28 23.11 -12.74 3.50
N ALA A 29 23.58 -11.62 4.04
CA ALA A 29 22.75 -10.47 4.30
C ALA A 29 23.40 -9.16 3.91
N SER A 30 22.62 -8.26 3.34
CA SER A 30 23.02 -6.89 3.01
C SER A 30 21.99 -5.89 3.51
N LEU A 31 22.44 -4.69 3.88
CA LEU A 31 21.60 -3.56 4.21
C LEU A 31 21.54 -2.60 3.01
N LEU A 32 20.32 -2.17 2.66
CA LEU A 32 20.09 -1.10 1.71
C LEU A 32 19.28 0.00 2.43
N ALA A 33 19.89 1.15 2.64
CA ALA A 33 19.18 2.35 3.09
C ALA A 33 18.69 3.10 1.85
N LEU A 34 17.38 3.29 1.76
CA LEU A 34 16.78 4.10 0.70
C LEU A 34 16.81 5.56 1.12
N ASP A 35 17.09 6.42 0.17
CA ASP A 35 16.98 7.87 0.34
C ASP A 35 15.77 8.37 -0.46
N PRO A 36 14.65 8.69 0.20
CA PRO A 36 13.44 9.16 -0.47
C PRO A 36 13.68 10.41 -1.31
N LEU A 37 14.48 11.35 -0.79
CA LEU A 37 14.79 12.58 -1.51
C LEU A 37 15.61 12.30 -2.77
N GLY A 38 16.70 11.53 -2.64
CA GLY A 38 17.55 11.19 -3.78
C GLY A 38 16.82 10.38 -4.86
N VAL A 39 15.88 9.51 -4.48
CA VAL A 39 15.02 8.79 -5.42
C VAL A 39 14.09 9.75 -6.16
N THR A 40 13.51 10.73 -5.46
CA THR A 40 12.61 11.74 -6.03
C THR A 40 13.37 12.69 -6.96
N GLU A 41 14.52 13.20 -6.54
CA GLU A 41 15.38 14.07 -7.36
C GLU A 41 15.83 13.37 -8.65
N SER A 42 16.25 12.11 -8.55
CA SER A 42 16.66 11.32 -9.71
C SER A 42 15.51 11.11 -10.69
N ALA A 43 14.31 10.75 -10.20
CA ALA A 43 13.14 10.57 -11.04
C ALA A 43 12.67 11.87 -11.70
N TRP A 44 12.76 12.98 -10.97
CA TRP A 44 12.46 14.31 -11.51
C TRP A 44 13.44 14.72 -12.60
N GLY A 45 14.73 14.49 -12.40
CA GLY A 45 15.75 14.73 -13.42
C GLY A 45 15.45 13.96 -14.71
N VAL A 46 15.15 12.67 -14.61
CA VAL A 46 14.75 11.85 -15.78
C VAL A 46 13.51 12.40 -16.46
N PHE A 47 12.50 12.85 -15.70
CA PHE A 47 11.30 13.47 -16.26
C PHE A 47 11.62 14.77 -17.01
N VAL A 48 12.41 15.67 -16.42
CA VAL A 48 12.83 16.95 -17.04
C VAL A 48 13.60 16.69 -18.33
N ASP A 49 14.54 15.75 -18.33
CA ASP A 49 15.33 15.37 -19.50
C ASP A 49 14.44 14.81 -20.60
N ALA A 50 13.49 13.96 -20.28
CA ALA A 50 12.55 13.38 -21.24
C ALA A 50 11.66 14.45 -21.88
N VAL A 51 11.10 15.38 -21.10
CA VAL A 51 10.27 16.49 -21.60
C VAL A 51 11.09 17.45 -22.47
N SER A 52 12.32 17.76 -22.06
CA SER A 52 13.24 18.64 -22.80
C SER A 52 13.65 18.03 -24.13
N SER A 53 14.00 16.73 -24.14
CA SER A 53 14.37 15.99 -25.34
C SER A 53 13.21 15.83 -26.32
N ALA A 54 11.98 15.74 -25.82
CA ALA A 54 10.78 15.63 -26.63
C ALA A 54 10.37 16.98 -27.31
N GLY A 55 10.99 18.11 -26.93
CA GLY A 55 10.63 19.43 -27.43
C GLY A 55 9.21 19.90 -27.04
N VAL A 56 8.63 19.33 -26.00
CA VAL A 56 7.23 19.55 -25.59
C VAL A 56 7.05 20.85 -24.82
N GLY A 57 8.11 21.35 -24.17
CA GLY A 57 8.09 22.52 -23.30
C GLY A 57 7.49 23.77 -23.96
N PRO A 58 7.93 24.19 -25.18
CA PRO A 58 7.41 25.38 -25.82
C PRO A 58 5.93 25.31 -26.20
N THR A 59 5.39 24.10 -26.38
CA THR A 59 4.01 23.90 -26.85
C THR A 59 3.00 23.76 -25.71
N LEU A 60 3.46 23.48 -24.50
CA LEU A 60 2.64 23.33 -23.28
C LEU A 60 3.22 24.19 -22.15
N PRO A 61 2.70 25.43 -21.95
CA PRO A 61 3.25 26.35 -20.93
C PRO A 61 3.39 25.77 -19.54
N VAL A 62 2.46 24.89 -19.15
CA VAL A 62 2.51 24.22 -17.83
C VAL A 62 3.72 23.31 -17.72
N LEU A 63 4.08 22.58 -18.79
CA LEU A 63 5.28 21.72 -18.79
C LEU A 63 6.56 22.54 -18.80
N SER A 64 6.60 23.70 -19.46
CA SER A 64 7.76 24.56 -19.42
C SER A 64 8.03 25.13 -18.01
N VAL A 65 6.97 25.46 -17.26
CA VAL A 65 7.09 25.88 -15.87
C VAL A 65 7.53 24.73 -14.98
N LEU A 66 6.94 23.53 -15.15
CA LEU A 66 7.33 22.35 -14.37
C LEU A 66 8.79 21.97 -14.61
N THR A 67 9.26 21.98 -15.86
CA THR A 67 10.66 21.64 -16.19
C THR A 67 11.68 22.71 -15.79
N SER A 68 11.23 23.91 -15.45
CA SER A 68 12.11 24.95 -14.89
C SER A 68 12.45 24.71 -13.41
N VAL A 69 11.71 23.84 -12.74
CA VAL A 69 11.95 23.47 -11.33
C VAL A 69 13.14 22.50 -11.27
N ALA A 70 14.22 22.91 -10.61
CA ALA A 70 15.37 22.04 -10.43
C ALA A 70 15.03 20.89 -9.46
N PRO A 71 15.66 19.70 -9.63
CA PRO A 71 15.40 18.56 -8.72
C PRO A 71 15.52 18.91 -7.23
N GLY A 72 16.52 19.70 -6.85
CA GLY A 72 16.71 20.13 -5.45
C GLY A 72 15.70 21.15 -4.92
N GLU A 73 14.80 21.67 -5.77
CA GLU A 73 13.68 22.52 -5.32
C GLU A 73 12.44 21.73 -4.92
N LEU A 74 12.41 20.42 -5.24
CA LEU A 74 11.30 19.55 -4.88
C LEU A 74 11.38 19.20 -3.40
N THR A 75 10.39 19.62 -2.64
CA THR A 75 10.31 19.29 -1.20
C THR A 75 9.48 18.04 -0.96
N ALA A 76 8.34 17.92 -1.60
CA ALA A 76 7.49 16.74 -1.56
C ALA A 76 6.39 16.80 -2.64
N LEU A 77 6.08 15.65 -3.24
CA LEU A 77 4.89 15.45 -4.05
C LEU A 77 4.07 14.31 -3.42
N PRO A 78 2.94 14.60 -2.75
CA PRO A 78 2.18 13.59 -2.01
C PRO A 78 1.83 12.36 -2.85
N GLY A 79 2.20 11.17 -2.38
CA GLY A 79 1.96 9.89 -3.04
C GLY A 79 2.99 9.54 -4.13
N PHE A 80 3.78 10.49 -4.60
CA PHE A 80 4.77 10.27 -5.66
C PHE A 80 6.08 9.73 -5.09
N GLU A 81 6.56 10.29 -4.00
CA GLU A 81 7.74 9.79 -3.27
C GLU A 81 7.54 8.34 -2.84
N GLU A 82 6.39 8.04 -2.25
CA GLU A 82 6.04 6.69 -1.82
C GLU A 82 6.00 5.70 -3.00
N LEU A 83 5.45 6.10 -4.15
CA LEU A 83 5.46 5.26 -5.33
C LEU A 83 6.88 5.00 -5.84
N LEU A 84 7.74 6.01 -5.85
CA LEU A 84 9.13 5.85 -6.27
C LEU A 84 9.91 4.92 -5.35
N LEU A 85 9.67 5.00 -4.03
CA LEU A 85 10.21 4.05 -3.07
C LEU A 85 9.76 2.62 -3.38
N TRP A 86 8.46 2.41 -3.65
CA TRP A 86 7.93 1.10 -4.04
C TRP A 86 8.50 0.61 -5.37
N ARG A 87 8.67 1.47 -6.36
CA ARG A 87 9.36 1.11 -7.62
C ARG A 87 10.76 0.60 -7.33
N ARG A 88 11.52 1.32 -6.50
CA ARG A 88 12.87 0.89 -6.12
C ARG A 88 12.86 -0.44 -5.37
N ILE A 89 11.95 -0.66 -4.44
CA ILE A 89 11.79 -1.93 -3.73
C ILE A 89 11.44 -3.06 -4.71
N ARG A 90 10.48 -2.84 -5.61
CA ARG A 90 10.08 -3.80 -6.65
C ARG A 90 11.27 -4.15 -7.57
N ASP A 91 12.02 -3.17 -8.03
CA ASP A 91 13.16 -3.38 -8.91
C ASP A 91 14.25 -4.22 -8.22
N GLU A 92 14.47 -4.03 -6.94
CA GLU A 92 15.32 -4.92 -6.15
C GLU A 92 14.71 -6.33 -6.00
N ALA A 93 13.42 -6.43 -5.71
CA ALA A 93 12.74 -7.72 -5.53
C ALA A 93 12.73 -8.57 -6.81
N THR A 94 12.62 -7.93 -7.97
CA THR A 94 12.59 -8.60 -9.28
C THR A 94 13.97 -8.74 -9.92
N SER A 95 15.03 -8.21 -9.31
CA SER A 95 16.39 -8.24 -9.85
C SER A 95 17.03 -9.64 -9.92
N GLY A 96 16.47 -10.63 -9.23
CA GLY A 96 17.05 -11.97 -9.07
C GLY A 96 18.28 -12.02 -8.16
N ARG A 97 18.70 -10.90 -7.55
CA ARG A 97 19.86 -10.82 -6.67
C ARG A 97 19.59 -11.31 -5.25
N TRP A 98 18.33 -11.27 -4.84
CA TRP A 98 17.91 -11.49 -3.45
C TRP A 98 16.94 -12.67 -3.38
N GLY A 99 17.17 -13.58 -2.44
CA GLY A 99 16.22 -14.63 -2.13
C GLY A 99 15.00 -14.09 -1.35
N SER A 100 15.23 -13.06 -0.52
CA SER A 100 14.18 -12.38 0.24
C SER A 100 14.58 -10.93 0.50
N ILE A 101 13.58 -10.05 0.61
CA ILE A 101 13.78 -8.66 1.00
C ILE A 101 12.87 -8.36 2.19
N VAL A 102 13.44 -7.89 3.28
CA VAL A 102 12.70 -7.35 4.43
C VAL A 102 12.70 -5.83 4.32
N VAL A 103 11.52 -5.23 4.25
CA VAL A 103 11.34 -3.77 4.22
C VAL A 103 10.93 -3.30 5.60
N ASP A 104 11.79 -2.52 6.26
CA ASP A 104 11.48 -1.86 7.51
C ASP A 104 10.77 -0.55 7.22
N CYS A 105 9.48 -0.51 7.55
CA CYS A 105 8.61 0.66 7.39
C CYS A 105 8.52 1.51 8.67
N SER A 106 9.28 1.19 9.72
CA SER A 106 9.34 2.01 10.93
C SER A 106 9.95 3.38 10.62
N GLY A 107 9.54 4.40 11.37
CA GLY A 107 10.05 5.77 11.19
C GLY A 107 9.46 6.56 10.01
N TYR A 108 8.74 5.92 9.09
CA TYR A 108 8.08 6.61 7.97
C TYR A 108 6.78 7.36 8.38
N GLY A 109 6.55 7.58 9.67
CA GLY A 109 5.34 8.19 10.18
C GLY A 109 4.16 7.23 10.19
N ASP A 110 3.28 7.25 9.18
CA ASP A 110 2.22 6.25 9.01
C ASP A 110 2.61 5.25 7.90
N PRO A 111 3.01 4.00 8.23
CA PRO A 111 3.42 3.00 7.24
C PRO A 111 2.29 2.67 6.23
N PHE A 112 1.03 2.83 6.63
CA PHE A 112 -0.09 2.63 5.72
C PHE A 112 -0.26 3.78 4.71
N ALA A 113 0.29 4.97 4.98
CA ALA A 113 0.37 6.01 3.94
C ALA A 113 1.24 5.56 2.77
N LEU A 114 2.38 4.90 3.05
CA LEU A 114 3.23 4.28 2.04
C LEU A 114 2.46 3.19 1.26
N VAL A 115 1.80 2.27 1.96
CA VAL A 115 1.05 1.16 1.34
C VAL A 115 -0.08 1.65 0.42
N ARG A 116 -0.82 2.70 0.80
CA ARG A 116 -1.95 3.20 0.00
C ARG A 116 -1.53 4.06 -1.20
N ALA A 117 -0.32 4.59 -1.21
CA ALA A 117 0.11 5.59 -2.20
C ALA A 117 -0.10 5.14 -3.65
N PRO A 118 0.23 3.90 -4.07
CA PRO A 118 -0.05 3.44 -5.42
C PRO A 118 -1.54 3.45 -5.79
N ALA A 119 -2.42 3.10 -4.84
CA ALA A 119 -3.86 3.09 -5.08
C ALA A 119 -4.41 4.51 -5.25
N VAL A 120 -3.99 5.43 -4.39
CA VAL A 120 -4.39 6.84 -4.43
C VAL A 120 -3.88 7.51 -5.71
N LEU A 121 -2.63 7.27 -6.08
CA LEU A 121 -2.05 7.87 -7.27
C LEU A 121 -2.72 7.36 -8.55
N SER A 122 -2.97 6.04 -8.66
CA SER A 122 -3.74 5.47 -9.77
C SER A 122 -5.15 6.07 -9.86
N GLN A 123 -5.82 6.27 -8.72
CA GLN A 123 -7.12 6.93 -8.68
C GLN A 123 -7.03 8.38 -9.19
N ILE A 124 -6.06 9.16 -8.73
CA ILE A 124 -5.83 10.54 -9.17
C ILE A 124 -5.61 10.60 -10.68
N ILE A 125 -4.71 9.77 -11.19
CA ILE A 125 -4.41 9.69 -12.63
C ILE A 125 -5.69 9.41 -13.42
N ASN A 126 -6.44 8.39 -13.06
CA ASN A 126 -7.65 8.00 -13.77
C ASN A 126 -8.78 9.01 -13.62
N ARG A 127 -8.81 9.81 -12.54
CA ARG A 127 -9.78 10.88 -12.34
C ARG A 127 -9.45 12.13 -13.13
N LEU A 128 -8.20 12.54 -13.14
CA LEU A 128 -7.76 13.76 -13.85
C LEU A 128 -7.68 13.54 -15.36
N TRP A 129 -7.14 12.42 -15.77
CA TRP A 129 -6.98 12.08 -17.18
C TRP A 129 -7.31 10.60 -17.46
N PRO A 130 -8.61 10.26 -17.63
CA PRO A 130 -9.05 8.90 -17.87
C PRO A 130 -8.39 8.28 -19.12
N ARG A 131 -8.12 6.98 -19.07
CA ARG A 131 -7.38 6.29 -20.13
C ARG A 131 -7.97 6.49 -21.54
N HIS A 132 -9.30 6.45 -21.68
CA HIS A 132 -9.94 6.67 -22.98
C HIS A 132 -9.66 8.08 -23.54
N ARG A 133 -9.58 9.11 -22.69
CA ARG A 133 -9.21 10.48 -23.08
C ARG A 133 -7.72 10.59 -23.42
N ARG A 134 -6.84 9.85 -22.70
CA ARG A 134 -5.41 9.78 -23.02
C ARG A 134 -5.20 9.19 -24.41
N LEU A 135 -5.87 8.07 -24.72
CA LEU A 135 -5.77 7.43 -26.02
C LEU A 135 -6.31 8.32 -27.16
N ALA A 136 -7.45 8.99 -26.96
CA ALA A 136 -7.98 9.94 -27.94
C ALA A 136 -7.02 11.11 -28.18
N ALA A 137 -6.49 11.72 -27.11
CA ALA A 137 -5.54 12.83 -27.22
C ALA A 137 -4.23 12.43 -27.91
N ALA A 138 -3.73 11.22 -27.65
CA ALA A 138 -2.54 10.67 -28.31
C ALA A 138 -2.75 10.43 -29.82
N ALA A 139 -3.96 10.02 -30.21
CA ALA A 139 -4.31 9.84 -31.62
C ALA A 139 -4.42 11.17 -32.38
N GLU A 140 -4.93 12.21 -31.70
CA GLU A 140 -5.12 13.54 -32.35
C GLU A 140 -3.83 14.35 -32.43
N ARG A 141 -2.93 14.19 -31.45
CA ARG A 141 -1.71 15.01 -31.32
C ARG A 141 -0.50 14.14 -30.93
N PRO A 142 0.45 13.92 -31.86
CA PRO A 142 1.62 13.07 -31.63
C PRO A 142 2.45 13.46 -30.39
N ILE A 143 2.50 14.76 -30.08
CA ILE A 143 3.22 15.28 -28.90
C ILE A 143 2.59 14.78 -27.59
N LEU A 144 1.27 14.60 -27.56
CA LEU A 144 0.55 14.06 -26.40
C LEU A 144 0.69 12.54 -26.29
N ALA A 145 1.13 11.86 -27.35
CA ALA A 145 1.35 10.42 -27.30
C ALA A 145 2.45 10.04 -26.31
N GLN A 146 3.55 10.79 -26.26
CA GLN A 146 4.66 10.53 -25.32
C GLN A 146 4.21 10.76 -23.86
N VAL A 147 3.51 11.88 -23.60
CA VAL A 147 2.98 12.18 -22.27
C VAL A 147 1.96 11.14 -21.85
N SER A 148 1.08 10.72 -22.78
CA SER A 148 0.10 9.65 -22.52
C SER A 148 0.79 8.32 -22.15
N THR A 149 1.86 7.97 -22.87
CA THR A 149 2.65 6.76 -22.58
C THR A 149 3.27 6.82 -21.20
N ALA A 150 3.91 7.95 -20.82
CA ALA A 150 4.50 8.11 -19.50
C ALA A 150 3.47 8.01 -18.36
N VAL A 151 2.27 8.58 -18.56
CA VAL A 151 1.17 8.47 -17.58
C VAL A 151 0.62 7.04 -17.52
N ASP A 152 0.54 6.33 -18.66
CA ASP A 152 0.11 4.94 -18.69
C ASP A 152 1.13 4.00 -18.03
N GLU A 153 2.42 4.29 -18.15
CA GLU A 153 3.50 3.59 -17.44
C GLU A 153 3.40 3.81 -15.93
N LEU A 154 3.19 5.05 -15.50
CA LEU A 154 3.00 5.37 -14.08
C LEU A 154 1.78 4.66 -13.49
N ASP A 155 0.65 4.64 -14.20
CA ASP A 155 -0.56 3.92 -13.77
C ASP A 155 -0.35 2.40 -13.76
N ARG A 156 0.48 1.88 -14.66
CA ARG A 156 0.89 0.46 -14.67
C ARG A 156 1.75 0.15 -13.45
N ASP A 157 2.77 0.97 -13.17
CA ASP A 157 3.61 0.81 -11.97
C ASP A 157 2.79 0.80 -10.68
N CYS A 158 1.79 1.68 -10.57
CA CYS A 158 0.88 1.68 -9.43
C CYS A 158 0.12 0.36 -9.29
N ARG A 159 -0.33 -0.24 -10.40
CA ARG A 159 -1.03 -1.54 -10.37
C ARG A 159 -0.09 -2.67 -10.03
N ASP A 160 1.08 -2.73 -10.67
CA ASP A 160 2.08 -3.77 -10.44
C ASP A 160 2.54 -3.80 -8.97
N VAL A 161 2.75 -2.63 -8.35
CA VAL A 161 3.09 -2.54 -6.92
C VAL A 161 1.92 -3.01 -6.04
N ARG A 162 0.68 -2.65 -6.36
CA ARG A 162 -0.50 -3.12 -5.60
C ARG A 162 -0.64 -4.63 -5.69
N ASP A 163 -0.52 -5.19 -6.89
CA ASP A 163 -0.62 -6.63 -7.12
C ASP A 163 0.50 -7.37 -6.35
N LEU A 164 1.73 -6.85 -6.38
CA LEU A 164 2.84 -7.39 -5.59
C LEU A 164 2.56 -7.37 -4.09
N LEU A 165 2.04 -6.26 -3.56
CA LEU A 165 1.76 -6.10 -2.13
C LEU A 165 0.61 -6.99 -1.63
N SER A 166 -0.36 -7.29 -2.49
CA SER A 166 -1.52 -8.11 -2.13
C SER A 166 -1.34 -9.61 -2.42
N ASP A 167 -0.31 -9.98 -3.17
CA ASP A 167 -0.05 -11.39 -3.51
C ASP A 167 0.61 -12.15 -2.35
N PRO A 168 -0.08 -13.10 -1.71
CA PRO A 168 0.45 -13.88 -0.61
C PRO A 168 1.59 -14.83 -1.00
N ALA A 169 1.81 -15.08 -2.30
CA ALA A 169 2.93 -15.89 -2.76
C ALA A 169 4.25 -15.10 -2.76
N THR A 170 4.17 -13.78 -2.88
CA THR A 170 5.33 -12.89 -3.01
C THR A 170 5.53 -11.98 -1.81
N THR A 171 4.47 -11.66 -1.07
CA THR A 171 4.50 -10.73 0.06
C THR A 171 4.03 -11.39 1.35
N ALA A 172 4.70 -11.05 2.45
CA ALA A 172 4.30 -11.35 3.82
C ALA A 172 4.35 -10.06 4.64
N ALA A 173 3.23 -9.66 5.23
CA ALA A 173 3.17 -8.53 6.14
C ALA A 173 3.29 -8.99 7.60
N HIS A 174 4.04 -8.25 8.39
CA HIS A 174 4.26 -8.50 9.81
C HIS A 174 3.87 -7.25 10.59
N LEU A 175 2.86 -7.37 11.47
CA LEU A 175 2.46 -6.28 12.34
C LEU A 175 3.33 -6.30 13.59
N VAL A 176 4.11 -5.25 13.81
CA VAL A 176 4.99 -5.13 14.97
C VAL A 176 4.51 -3.96 15.83
N VAL A 177 4.15 -4.22 17.07
CA VAL A 177 3.69 -3.20 18.02
C VAL A 177 4.33 -3.44 19.40
N ASP A 178 4.42 -2.39 20.22
CA ASP A 178 4.77 -2.57 21.63
C ASP A 178 3.61 -3.23 22.40
N THR A 179 3.93 -3.90 23.51
CA THR A 179 2.92 -4.59 24.34
C THR A 179 2.23 -3.66 25.35
N GLY A 180 2.59 -2.40 25.38
CA GLY A 180 1.99 -1.39 26.25
C GLY A 180 0.70 -0.80 25.69
N LEU A 181 0.15 0.20 26.36
CA LEU A 181 -1.11 0.87 26.03
C LEU A 181 -1.12 1.43 24.58
N ARG A 182 0.01 1.89 24.09
CA ARG A 182 0.13 2.40 22.72
C ARG A 182 -0.10 1.28 21.70
N GLY A 183 0.61 0.16 21.84
CA GLY A 183 0.44 -0.99 20.95
C GLY A 183 -0.93 -1.59 21.04
N GLN A 184 -1.51 -1.70 22.25
CA GLN A 184 -2.89 -2.16 22.45
C GLN A 184 -3.91 -1.30 21.68
N ARG A 185 -3.69 0.01 21.58
CA ARG A 185 -4.54 0.93 20.78
C ARG A 185 -4.25 0.90 19.28
N GLN A 186 -2.98 0.66 18.91
CA GLN A 186 -2.56 0.68 17.50
C GLN A 186 -2.90 -0.62 16.77
N LEU A 187 -2.79 -1.77 17.44
CA LEU A 187 -2.94 -3.07 16.81
C LEU A 187 -4.28 -3.27 16.08
N PRO A 188 -5.46 -2.94 16.68
CA PRO A 188 -6.74 -3.05 15.97
C PRO A 188 -6.81 -2.14 14.74
N ARG A 189 -6.24 -0.93 14.83
CA ARG A 189 -6.17 -0.01 13.70
C ARG A 189 -5.27 -0.58 12.58
N TYR A 190 -4.12 -1.14 12.92
CA TYR A 190 -3.21 -1.74 11.95
C TYR A 190 -3.84 -2.97 11.28
N ALA A 191 -4.54 -3.80 12.04
CA ALA A 191 -5.31 -4.92 11.51
C ALA A 191 -6.36 -4.45 10.49
N ALA A 192 -7.16 -3.44 10.85
CA ALA A 192 -8.17 -2.88 9.97
C ALA A 192 -7.59 -2.29 8.67
N LEU A 193 -6.45 -1.59 8.76
CA LEU A 193 -5.80 -1.01 7.60
C LEU A 193 -5.08 -2.06 6.73
N ALA A 194 -4.52 -3.10 7.34
CA ALA A 194 -3.94 -4.22 6.62
C ALA A 194 -5.00 -4.97 5.82
N ALA A 195 -6.16 -5.27 6.42
CA ALA A 195 -7.30 -5.89 5.75
C ALA A 195 -7.80 -5.01 4.59
N LEU A 196 -8.01 -3.69 4.82
CA LEU A 196 -8.45 -2.75 3.80
C LEU A 196 -7.48 -2.66 2.61
N SER A 197 -6.19 -2.81 2.88
CA SER A 197 -5.12 -2.76 1.87
C SER A 197 -4.82 -4.13 1.24
N ALA A 198 -5.57 -5.17 1.61
CA ALA A 198 -5.37 -6.55 1.19
C ALA A 198 -3.94 -7.08 1.44
N LEU A 199 -3.29 -6.63 2.52
CA LEU A 199 -1.96 -7.10 2.88
C LEU A 199 -2.02 -8.52 3.46
N PRO A 200 -1.20 -9.46 3.00
CA PRO A 200 -1.16 -10.82 3.52
C PRO A 200 -0.41 -10.87 4.87
N VAL A 201 -1.14 -10.59 5.96
CA VAL A 201 -0.60 -10.62 7.32
C VAL A 201 -0.25 -12.05 7.70
N ARG A 202 1.00 -12.29 8.14
CA ARG A 202 1.52 -13.61 8.54
C ARG A 202 1.80 -13.71 10.03
N SER A 203 2.08 -12.60 10.68
CA SER A 203 2.34 -12.61 12.11
C SER A 203 2.09 -11.26 12.77
N VAL A 204 1.77 -11.32 14.04
CA VAL A 204 1.64 -10.19 14.95
C VAL A 204 2.74 -10.31 16.00
N TYR A 205 3.65 -9.36 16.07
CA TYR A 205 4.74 -9.30 17.02
C TYR A 205 4.40 -8.32 18.14
N GLY A 206 4.35 -8.82 19.37
CA GLY A 206 4.32 -8.00 20.58
C GLY A 206 5.75 -7.78 21.09
N ASN A 207 6.24 -6.55 21.06
CA ASN A 207 7.59 -6.20 21.47
C ASN A 207 7.60 -5.59 22.88
N ASP A 208 8.14 -6.33 23.85
CA ASP A 208 8.26 -5.89 25.25
C ASP A 208 9.44 -4.93 25.45
N GLY A 209 10.31 -4.79 24.47
CA GLY A 209 11.57 -4.02 24.62
C GLY A 209 11.40 -2.56 24.96
N THR A 210 10.24 -1.97 24.65
CA THR A 210 9.91 -0.55 24.95
C THR A 210 8.84 -0.38 26.01
N ALA A 211 8.10 -1.43 26.33
CA ALA A 211 7.07 -1.41 27.36
C ALA A 211 7.66 -1.67 28.74
N ARG A 212 7.31 -0.85 29.73
CA ARG A 212 7.71 -1.11 31.12
C ARG A 212 7.02 -2.35 31.68
N LEU A 213 5.77 -2.55 31.32
CA LEU A 213 4.96 -3.74 31.59
C LEU A 213 3.98 -3.94 30.43
N PRO A 214 3.74 -5.19 29.98
CA PRO A 214 2.66 -5.48 29.04
C PRO A 214 1.31 -5.03 29.61
N GLU A 215 0.46 -4.45 28.76
CA GLU A 215 -0.91 -4.14 29.16
C GLU A 215 -1.72 -5.41 29.39
N PRO A 216 -2.55 -5.45 30.43
CA PRO A 216 -3.49 -6.55 30.64
C PRO A 216 -4.39 -6.72 29.38
N GLY A 217 -4.54 -7.97 28.92
CA GLY A 217 -5.35 -8.30 27.74
C GLY A 217 -4.66 -8.08 26.40
N PHE A 218 -3.39 -7.62 26.35
CA PHE A 218 -2.67 -7.47 25.07
C PHE A 218 -2.48 -8.81 24.35
N ALA A 219 -2.17 -9.88 25.08
CA ALA A 219 -1.95 -11.20 24.49
C ALA A 219 -3.22 -11.75 23.84
N GLU A 220 -4.36 -11.60 24.49
CA GLU A 220 -5.67 -11.99 23.98
C GLU A 220 -6.05 -11.18 22.74
N LEU A 221 -5.81 -9.86 22.77
CA LEU A 221 -6.04 -8.99 21.63
C LEU A 221 -5.14 -9.38 20.45
N ALA A 222 -3.86 -9.61 20.69
CA ALA A 222 -2.91 -10.01 19.65
C ALA A 222 -3.29 -11.35 19.02
N SER A 223 -3.75 -12.31 19.85
CA SER A 223 -4.25 -13.60 19.37
C SER A 223 -5.51 -13.42 18.51
N ALA A 224 -6.49 -12.67 18.99
CA ALA A 224 -7.73 -12.45 18.25
C ALA A 224 -7.46 -11.77 16.88
N VAL A 225 -6.56 -10.77 16.83
CA VAL A 225 -6.14 -10.15 15.58
C VAL A 225 -5.43 -11.15 14.67
N ALA A 226 -4.51 -11.94 15.20
CA ALA A 226 -3.79 -12.93 14.40
C ALA A 226 -4.73 -14.01 13.84
N ASP A 227 -5.68 -14.50 14.64
CA ASP A 227 -6.67 -15.49 14.24
C ASP A 227 -7.53 -15.01 13.08
N GLY A 228 -7.92 -13.71 13.07
CA GLY A 228 -8.67 -13.10 11.98
C GLY A 228 -7.92 -13.09 10.63
N PHE A 229 -6.60 -13.20 10.64
CA PHE A 229 -5.78 -13.32 9.43
C PHE A 229 -5.25 -14.74 9.19
N GLY A 230 -5.53 -15.70 10.07
CA GLY A 230 -4.83 -16.99 10.08
C GLY A 230 -3.31 -16.85 10.30
N ALA A 231 -2.93 -15.80 11.01
CA ALA A 231 -1.54 -15.46 11.33
C ALA A 231 -1.15 -16.00 12.70
N ARG A 232 0.14 -15.97 13.02
CA ARG A 232 0.62 -16.34 14.36
C ARG A 232 0.96 -15.12 15.20
N THR A 233 0.89 -15.26 16.51
CA THR A 233 1.45 -14.29 17.47
C THR A 233 2.88 -14.67 17.85
N VAL A 234 3.71 -13.66 18.03
CA VAL A 234 5.11 -13.81 18.46
C VAL A 234 5.40 -12.78 19.55
N ALA A 235 5.77 -13.25 20.74
CA ALA A 235 6.26 -12.37 21.79
C ALA A 235 7.78 -12.16 21.61
N VAL A 236 8.19 -10.90 21.61
CA VAL A 236 9.60 -10.51 21.58
C VAL A 236 9.94 -9.88 22.92
N GLY A 237 10.63 -10.64 23.75
CA GLY A 237 11.02 -10.18 25.09
C GLY A 237 12.03 -9.06 25.06
N ALA A 238 12.14 -8.32 26.16
CA ALA A 238 13.16 -7.31 26.33
C ALA A 238 14.57 -7.92 26.22
N ALA A 239 15.44 -7.27 25.46
CA ALA A 239 16.81 -7.71 25.36
C ALA A 239 17.55 -7.52 26.68
N PRO A 240 18.28 -8.53 27.17
CA PRO A 240 19.04 -8.41 28.42
C PRO A 240 20.23 -7.42 28.31
N GLU A 241 20.64 -7.13 27.11
CA GLU A 241 21.77 -6.27 26.78
C GLU A 241 21.40 -5.29 25.64
N THR A 242 22.15 -4.21 25.52
CA THR A 242 22.03 -3.27 24.40
C THR A 242 22.27 -4.00 23.07
N LEU A 243 21.35 -3.83 22.13
CA LEU A 243 21.43 -4.43 20.79
C LEU A 243 22.32 -3.58 19.87
N ASP A 244 23.64 -3.71 20.03
CA ASP A 244 24.68 -2.94 19.33
C ASP A 244 25.44 -3.76 18.27
N ARG A 245 25.07 -5.02 18.07
CA ARG A 245 25.72 -5.92 17.11
C ARG A 245 24.83 -7.09 16.70
N VAL A 246 25.05 -7.60 15.50
CA VAL A 246 24.31 -8.73 14.91
C VAL A 246 24.25 -9.96 15.82
N ALA A 247 25.36 -10.28 16.53
CA ALA A 247 25.39 -11.42 17.42
C ALA A 247 24.39 -11.30 18.60
N ARG A 248 24.11 -10.09 19.08
CA ARG A 248 23.12 -9.83 20.12
C ARG A 248 21.68 -9.91 19.56
N LEU A 249 21.45 -9.40 18.35
CA LEU A 249 20.18 -9.56 17.66
C LEU A 249 19.82 -11.03 17.48
N ARG A 250 20.76 -11.87 17.07
CA ARG A 250 20.52 -13.31 16.90
C ARG A 250 20.08 -14.02 18.20
N ARG A 251 20.48 -13.52 19.35
CA ARG A 251 20.06 -14.09 20.66
C ARG A 251 18.59 -13.87 20.97
N LEU A 252 17.92 -12.90 20.32
CA LEU A 252 16.48 -12.72 20.48
C LEU A 252 15.68 -13.89 19.92
N GLY A 253 16.26 -14.70 19.04
CA GLY A 253 15.60 -15.87 18.47
C GLY A 253 14.35 -15.57 17.64
N VAL A 254 14.21 -14.35 17.15
CA VAL A 254 13.06 -13.94 16.35
C VAL A 254 13.21 -14.45 14.91
N SER A 255 12.16 -15.06 14.38
CA SER A 255 12.08 -15.52 13.00
C SER A 255 10.86 -14.93 12.34
N PHE A 256 10.97 -14.61 11.05
CA PHE A 256 9.88 -14.13 10.21
C PHE A 256 9.37 -15.27 9.31
N ASP A 257 8.06 -15.31 9.10
CA ASP A 257 7.46 -16.22 8.13
C ASP A 257 7.67 -15.65 6.73
N SER A 258 8.16 -16.51 5.85
CA SER A 258 8.32 -16.16 4.44
C SER A 258 6.96 -16.10 3.72
N PRO A 259 6.85 -15.40 2.58
CA PRO A 259 5.70 -15.52 1.69
C PRO A 259 5.46 -16.98 1.30
N GLY A 260 4.20 -17.36 1.08
CA GLY A 260 3.82 -18.71 0.67
C GLY A 260 2.66 -19.27 1.51
N GLY A 261 1.96 -20.26 0.95
CA GLY A 261 0.74 -20.81 1.54
C GLY A 261 -0.50 -19.91 1.33
N ASN A 262 -1.67 -20.47 1.59
CA ASN A 262 -2.91 -19.66 1.59
C ASN A 262 -3.05 -18.98 2.95
N PRO A 263 -2.98 -17.65 3.06
CA PRO A 263 -3.43 -16.98 4.28
C PRO A 263 -4.95 -17.17 4.35
N VAL A 264 -5.39 -17.72 5.45
CA VAL A 264 -6.81 -17.67 5.81
C VAL A 264 -7.06 -16.20 6.12
N GLY A 265 -7.86 -15.49 5.32
CA GLY A 265 -8.29 -14.16 5.68
C GLY A 265 -7.87 -12.98 4.79
N THR A 266 -7.06 -13.14 3.74
CA THR A 266 -7.15 -12.18 2.63
C THR A 266 -8.45 -12.49 1.90
N ALA A 267 -9.54 -11.95 2.43
CA ALA A 267 -10.84 -12.17 1.88
C ALA A 267 -10.89 -11.58 0.48
N ASP A 268 -10.88 -12.45 -0.50
CA ASP A 268 -11.29 -12.06 -1.84
C ASP A 268 -12.59 -11.28 -1.72
N THR A 269 -12.59 -10.06 -2.21
CA THR A 269 -13.80 -9.26 -2.27
C THR A 269 -14.82 -10.03 -3.09
N GLN A 270 -15.83 -10.55 -2.42
CA GLN A 270 -16.87 -11.34 -3.08
C GLN A 270 -17.97 -10.41 -3.60
N VAL A 271 -18.36 -10.59 -4.84
CA VAL A 271 -19.49 -9.88 -5.44
C VAL A 271 -20.51 -10.89 -5.93
N SER A 272 -21.73 -10.77 -5.44
CA SER A 272 -22.83 -11.63 -5.81
C SER A 272 -24.09 -10.82 -6.12
N ARG A 273 -24.94 -11.36 -6.99
CA ARG A 273 -26.31 -10.86 -7.14
C ARG A 273 -27.19 -11.61 -6.15
N ILE A 274 -27.75 -10.90 -5.18
CA ILE A 274 -28.56 -11.49 -4.10
C ILE A 274 -30.05 -11.48 -4.38
N ALA A 275 -30.54 -10.60 -5.27
CA ALA A 275 -31.96 -10.56 -5.66
C ALA A 275 -32.16 -9.90 -7.04
N GLY A 276 -33.35 -10.06 -7.60
CA GLY A 276 -33.83 -9.37 -8.78
C GLY A 276 -33.06 -9.63 -10.08
N SER A 277 -33.41 -8.91 -11.14
CA SER A 277 -32.72 -8.93 -12.43
C SER A 277 -32.89 -7.60 -13.17
N GLY A 278 -32.02 -7.30 -14.13
CA GLY A 278 -32.09 -6.03 -14.87
C GLY A 278 -31.93 -4.82 -13.94
N LEU A 279 -32.83 -3.88 -14.02
CA LEU A 279 -32.85 -2.67 -13.16
C LEU A 279 -33.24 -2.96 -11.71
N ASP A 280 -33.96 -4.07 -11.46
CA ASP A 280 -34.38 -4.48 -10.11
C ASP A 280 -33.34 -5.40 -9.45
N ALA A 281 -32.17 -5.60 -10.07
CA ALA A 281 -31.11 -6.42 -9.50
C ALA A 281 -30.55 -5.77 -8.22
N LEU A 282 -30.29 -6.61 -7.22
CA LEU A 282 -29.57 -6.23 -6.02
C LEU A 282 -28.27 -7.00 -5.96
N TYR A 283 -27.16 -6.29 -5.95
CA TYR A 283 -25.81 -6.85 -5.82
C TYR A 283 -25.29 -6.60 -4.43
N GLU A 284 -24.50 -7.52 -3.93
CA GLU A 284 -23.76 -7.39 -2.68
C GLU A 284 -22.27 -7.58 -2.93
N MET A 285 -21.49 -6.69 -2.36
CA MET A 285 -20.03 -6.77 -2.28
C MET A 285 -19.65 -6.91 -0.83
N ARG A 286 -18.89 -7.94 -0.49
CA ARG A 286 -18.48 -8.24 0.88
C ARG A 286 -17.03 -8.61 0.96
N TRP A 287 -16.40 -8.28 2.08
CA TRP A 287 -15.04 -8.68 2.43
C TRP A 287 -14.84 -8.64 3.95
N HIS A 288 -13.87 -9.42 4.42
CA HIS A 288 -13.48 -9.39 5.82
C HIS A 288 -12.82 -8.04 6.15
N GLN A 289 -13.35 -7.36 7.18
CA GLN A 289 -12.90 -6.05 7.58
C GLN A 289 -13.04 -5.90 9.09
N PRO A 290 -12.01 -6.19 9.87
CA PRO A 290 -12.02 -5.87 11.29
C PRO A 290 -12.15 -4.36 11.48
N LEU A 291 -13.12 -3.93 12.27
CA LEU A 291 -13.35 -2.52 12.57
C LEU A 291 -13.15 -2.29 14.07
N PRO A 292 -12.09 -1.55 14.47
CA PRO A 292 -11.86 -1.24 15.88
C PRO A 292 -12.94 -0.33 16.46
N ASP A 293 -13.61 0.46 15.62
CA ASP A 293 -14.70 1.36 15.99
C ASP A 293 -15.63 1.57 14.76
N PRO A 294 -16.78 0.89 14.72
CA PRO A 294 -17.74 1.04 13.62
C PRO A 294 -18.22 2.47 13.39
N ALA A 295 -18.28 3.30 14.42
CA ALA A 295 -18.67 4.71 14.31
C ALA A 295 -17.66 5.55 13.49
N ARG A 296 -16.45 5.05 13.34
CA ARG A 296 -15.38 5.69 12.54
C ARG A 296 -15.21 5.08 11.14
N PHE A 297 -16.18 4.29 10.72
CA PHE A 297 -16.28 3.77 9.37
C PHE A 297 -17.06 4.74 8.49
N GLY A 298 -16.56 5.01 7.30
CA GLY A 298 -17.22 5.88 6.33
C GLY A 298 -17.10 5.35 4.92
N LEU A 299 -18.15 5.51 4.15
CA LEU A 299 -18.20 5.18 2.74
C LEU A 299 -18.46 6.41 1.90
N GLY A 300 -17.73 6.49 0.78
CA GLY A 300 -17.95 7.47 -0.26
C GLY A 300 -17.75 6.83 -1.63
N ARG A 301 -18.10 7.53 -2.68
CA ARG A 301 -17.87 7.09 -4.05
C ARG A 301 -17.24 8.20 -4.89
N ALA A 302 -16.24 7.86 -5.69
CA ALA A 302 -15.62 8.75 -6.66
C ALA A 302 -15.44 8.00 -7.99
N GLY A 303 -16.37 8.19 -8.91
CA GLY A 303 -16.40 7.48 -10.20
C GLY A 303 -16.53 5.97 -10.02
N ASP A 304 -15.49 5.24 -10.44
CA ASP A 304 -15.41 3.78 -10.38
C ASP A 304 -14.82 3.25 -9.08
N ASP A 305 -14.48 4.11 -8.13
CA ASP A 305 -13.86 3.73 -6.87
C ASP A 305 -14.80 3.97 -5.70
N LEU A 306 -14.84 3.02 -4.78
CA LEU A 306 -15.43 3.16 -3.46
C LEU A 306 -14.37 3.75 -2.53
N LEU A 307 -14.69 4.83 -1.84
CA LEU A 307 -13.80 5.45 -0.86
C LEU A 307 -14.15 4.94 0.52
N VAL A 308 -13.37 4.00 1.02
CA VAL A 308 -13.52 3.45 2.36
C VAL A 308 -12.68 4.26 3.34
N THR A 309 -13.29 4.71 4.43
CA THR A 309 -12.59 5.45 5.48
C THR A 309 -12.69 4.69 6.78
N ILE A 310 -11.55 4.39 7.41
CA ILE A 310 -11.44 3.73 8.71
C ILE A 310 -10.56 4.58 9.62
N SER A 311 -11.09 5.03 10.72
CA SER A 311 -10.34 5.84 11.71
C SER A 311 -9.57 7.02 11.08
N GLY A 312 -10.19 7.72 10.13
CA GLY A 312 -9.59 8.86 9.42
C GLY A 312 -8.67 8.51 8.25
N PHE A 313 -8.34 7.24 8.07
CA PHE A 313 -7.58 6.76 6.92
C PHE A 313 -8.52 6.41 5.76
N ARG A 314 -8.34 7.03 4.60
CA ARG A 314 -9.16 6.79 3.41
C ARG A 314 -8.40 6.01 2.36
N PHE A 315 -9.04 4.95 1.85
CA PHE A 315 -8.48 4.06 0.84
C PHE A 315 -9.45 3.90 -0.35
N PRO A 316 -8.98 4.02 -1.60
CA PRO A 316 -9.80 3.78 -2.78
C PRO A 316 -9.83 2.27 -3.10
N VAL A 317 -11.03 1.70 -3.08
CA VAL A 317 -11.28 0.32 -3.50
C VAL A 317 -11.91 0.34 -4.88
N ARG A 318 -11.22 -0.24 -5.87
CA ARG A 318 -11.72 -0.29 -7.24
C ARG A 318 -12.94 -1.19 -7.35
N LEU A 319 -14.05 -0.66 -7.85
CA LEU A 319 -15.27 -1.44 -8.03
C LEU A 319 -15.14 -2.41 -9.21
N PRO A 320 -15.57 -3.67 -9.06
CA PRO A 320 -15.77 -4.59 -10.17
C PRO A 320 -16.68 -4.00 -11.26
N SER A 321 -16.49 -4.45 -12.49
CA SER A 321 -17.12 -3.83 -13.68
C SER A 321 -18.65 -3.69 -13.59
N VAL A 322 -19.33 -4.68 -13.00
CA VAL A 322 -20.79 -4.65 -12.82
C VAL A 322 -21.21 -3.56 -11.84
N LEU A 323 -20.47 -3.36 -10.75
CA LEU A 323 -20.80 -2.39 -9.70
C LEU A 323 -20.49 -0.94 -10.10
N ARG A 324 -19.66 -0.71 -11.12
CA ARG A 324 -19.41 0.65 -11.64
C ARG A 324 -20.68 1.32 -12.19
N ARG A 325 -21.63 0.49 -12.65
CA ARG A 325 -22.93 0.93 -13.19
C ARG A 325 -24.06 0.89 -12.16
N CYS A 326 -23.72 0.73 -10.87
CA CYS A 326 -24.66 0.68 -9.78
C CYS A 326 -24.49 1.87 -8.84
N LYS A 327 -25.51 2.17 -8.07
CA LYS A 327 -25.49 3.08 -6.93
C LYS A 327 -25.39 2.28 -5.63
N VAL A 328 -24.74 2.84 -4.61
CA VAL A 328 -24.74 2.27 -3.26
C VAL A 328 -26.16 2.40 -2.69
N ALA A 329 -26.76 1.28 -2.31
CA ALA A 329 -28.09 1.22 -1.71
C ALA A 329 -28.04 1.15 -0.17
N GLY A 330 -26.95 0.61 0.38
CA GLY A 330 -26.75 0.48 1.82
C GLY A 330 -25.44 -0.20 2.13
N ALA A 331 -25.02 -0.12 3.39
CA ALA A 331 -23.87 -0.83 3.90
C ALA A 331 -24.14 -1.28 5.34
N ASP A 332 -23.74 -2.49 5.64
CA ASP A 332 -23.79 -3.09 6.97
C ASP A 332 -22.41 -3.65 7.33
N TRP A 333 -22.17 -3.76 8.62
CA TRP A 333 -21.00 -4.46 9.16
C TRP A 333 -21.47 -5.42 10.25
N ASP A 334 -21.02 -6.66 10.16
CA ASP A 334 -21.39 -7.72 11.07
C ASP A 334 -20.29 -8.81 11.08
N ASP A 335 -19.89 -9.28 12.25
CA ASP A 335 -18.87 -10.33 12.43
C ASP A 335 -17.57 -10.09 11.63
N ASP A 336 -17.01 -8.88 11.72
CA ASP A 336 -15.82 -8.47 10.97
C ASP A 336 -15.97 -8.56 9.44
N GLU A 337 -17.20 -8.56 8.93
CA GLU A 337 -17.49 -8.52 7.50
C GLU A 337 -18.23 -7.21 7.14
N VAL A 338 -17.68 -6.46 6.18
CA VAL A 338 -18.39 -5.34 5.56
C VAL A 338 -19.20 -5.87 4.40
N ARG A 339 -20.48 -5.51 4.36
CA ARG A 339 -21.42 -5.83 3.28
C ARG A 339 -21.97 -4.55 2.69
N ILE A 340 -21.75 -4.33 1.41
CA ILE A 340 -22.25 -3.15 0.70
C ILE A 340 -23.20 -3.60 -0.40
N ARG A 341 -24.41 -3.04 -0.37
CA ARG A 341 -25.45 -3.32 -1.36
C ARG A 341 -25.48 -2.27 -2.45
N PHE A 342 -25.72 -2.73 -3.67
CA PHE A 342 -25.74 -1.89 -4.85
C PHE A 342 -26.97 -2.19 -5.69
N THR A 343 -27.58 -1.15 -6.23
CA THR A 343 -28.66 -1.24 -7.22
C THR A 343 -28.21 -0.63 -8.55
N PRO A 344 -28.64 -1.16 -9.70
CA PRO A 344 -28.35 -0.59 -11.00
C PRO A 344 -28.71 0.88 -11.08
N ASP A 345 -27.86 1.69 -11.69
CA ASP A 345 -28.17 3.09 -11.99
C ASP A 345 -28.90 3.15 -13.35
N PRO A 346 -30.20 3.52 -13.41
CA PRO A 346 -30.93 3.56 -14.66
C PRO A 346 -30.30 4.45 -15.74
N ALA A 347 -29.52 5.47 -15.34
CA ALA A 347 -28.89 6.39 -16.27
C ALA A 347 -27.73 5.77 -17.08
N VAL A 348 -27.11 4.68 -16.57
CA VAL A 348 -25.90 4.07 -17.15
C VAL A 348 -26.02 2.55 -17.31
N TRP A 349 -27.12 1.95 -16.84
CA TRP A 349 -27.35 0.52 -17.00
C TRP A 349 -27.72 0.20 -18.44
N PRO A 350 -27.07 -0.81 -19.07
CA PRO A 350 -27.38 -1.13 -20.46
C PRO A 350 -28.81 -1.67 -20.57
N GLU A 351 -29.64 -1.04 -21.41
CA GLU A 351 -30.89 -1.61 -21.84
C GLU A 351 -30.62 -2.89 -22.62
N ARG A 352 -31.34 -3.97 -22.28
CA ARG A 352 -31.31 -5.14 -23.16
C ARG A 352 -31.94 -4.70 -24.49
N PRO A 353 -31.31 -5.00 -25.65
CA PRO A 353 -32.03 -4.87 -26.90
C PRO A 353 -33.32 -5.70 -26.78
N THR A 354 -34.46 -5.08 -26.94
CA THR A 354 -35.72 -5.78 -27.16
C THR A 354 -35.54 -6.60 -28.40
N ALA A 355 -35.57 -7.96 -28.24
CA ALA A 355 -35.52 -8.90 -29.34
C ALA A 355 -36.76 -8.78 -30.22
#